data_29190ef2c41bed8b20070b0ac1debf4f
#
_entry.id   29190ef2c41bed8b20070b0ac1debf4f
#
_cell.length_a   1.000
_cell.length_b   1.000
_cell.length_c   1.000
_cell.angle_alpha   90.00
_cell.angle_beta   90.00
_cell.angle_gamma   90.00
#
_symmetry.space_group_name_H-M   'P 1'
#
loop_
_entity.id
_entity.type
_entity.pdbx_description
1 polymer ?
#
loop_
_entity_poly.entity_id
_entity_poly.type
_entity_poly.pdbx_seq_one_letter_code
_entity_poly.pdbx_strand_id
1 'polypeptide(L)'
;MYVDVDLKRFIGLRVGEIRRKKGLTQEELADNMGIGPKYLSSIERGKENPTLNTLIKLSQALDVDLGEIFAVVQIEDVTKRKNLVLSLINEADGEQLKQAYKILAAILR
;
A
#
# COMPACT_ATOMS: atom_id res chain seq x y z
N MET A 1 -7.28 6.73 17.73
CA MET A 1 -6.61 7.77 17.03
C MET A 1 -5.61 7.20 16.04
N TYR A 2 -5.62 7.81 14.81
CA TYR A 2 -4.80 7.47 13.74
C TYR A 2 -3.43 8.04 13.90
N VAL A 3 -2.45 7.33 13.66
CA VAL A 3 -1.06 7.75 13.79
C VAL A 3 -0.46 8.04 12.42
N ASP A 4 -0.01 9.29 12.23
CA ASP A 4 0.50 9.77 10.95
C ASP A 4 1.67 8.98 10.40
N VAL A 5 2.50 8.43 11.26
CA VAL A 5 3.66 7.67 10.83
C VAL A 5 3.30 6.45 10.00
N ASP A 6 2.09 5.91 10.21
CA ASP A 6 1.64 4.73 9.51
C ASP A 6 1.03 5.05 8.15
N LEU A 7 0.59 6.28 7.94
CA LEU A 7 -0.06 6.69 6.70
C LEU A 7 0.85 6.55 5.50
N LYS A 8 2.08 7.04 5.60
CA LYS A 8 3.06 6.90 4.51
C LYS A 8 3.31 5.44 4.18
N ARG A 9 3.37 4.62 5.19
CA ARG A 9 3.59 3.19 5.05
C ARG A 9 2.43 2.50 4.35
N PHE A 10 1.21 2.82 4.75
CA PHE A 10 0.01 2.25 4.12
C PHE A 10 -0.13 2.68 2.67
N ILE A 11 0.09 3.95 2.39
CA ILE A 11 0.08 4.47 1.02
C ILE A 11 1.13 3.76 0.18
N GLY A 12 2.35 3.63 0.70
CA GLY A 12 3.44 2.95 0.01
C GLY A 12 3.13 1.50 -0.30
N LEU A 13 2.59 0.78 0.68
CA LEU A 13 2.18 -0.62 0.50
C LEU A 13 1.08 -0.73 -0.55
N ARG A 14 0.12 0.19 -0.52
CA ARG A 14 -0.99 0.20 -1.47
C ARG A 14 -0.50 0.46 -2.90
N VAL A 15 0.40 1.42 -3.07
CA VAL A 15 1.01 1.71 -4.37
C VAL A 15 1.73 0.48 -4.92
N GLY A 16 2.55 -0.16 -4.10
CA GLY A 16 3.25 -1.37 -4.51
C GLY A 16 2.31 -2.52 -4.88
N GLU A 17 1.23 -2.67 -4.12
CA GLU A 17 0.22 -3.68 -4.39
C GLU A 17 -0.45 -3.45 -5.74
N ILE A 18 -0.91 -2.22 -6.00
CA ILE A 18 -1.56 -1.87 -7.28
C ILE A 18 -0.57 -2.05 -8.43
N ARG A 19 0.67 -1.57 -8.26
CA ARG A 19 1.71 -1.73 -9.28
C ARG A 19 1.91 -3.20 -9.67
N ARG A 20 2.06 -4.06 -8.69
CA ARG A 20 2.27 -5.50 -8.95
C ARG A 20 1.05 -6.14 -9.62
N LYS A 21 -0.16 -5.75 -9.21
CA LYS A 21 -1.38 -6.24 -9.86
C LYS A 21 -1.49 -5.81 -11.31
N LYS A 22 -0.93 -4.64 -11.64
CA LYS A 22 -0.90 -4.15 -13.02
C LYS A 22 0.26 -4.78 -13.82
N GLY A 23 1.09 -5.58 -13.18
CA GLY A 23 2.21 -6.24 -13.85
C GLY A 23 3.38 -5.33 -14.15
N LEU A 24 3.50 -4.20 -13.44
CA LEU A 24 4.57 -3.24 -13.67
C LEU A 24 5.73 -3.42 -12.70
N THR A 25 6.95 -3.27 -13.22
CA THR A 25 8.13 -3.17 -12.36
C THR A 25 8.23 -1.75 -11.80
N GLN A 26 9.03 -1.56 -10.75
CA GLN A 26 9.30 -0.22 -10.23
C GLN A 26 9.92 0.68 -11.30
N GLU A 27 10.82 0.14 -12.11
CA GLU A 27 11.44 0.90 -13.20
C GLU A 27 10.42 1.38 -14.22
N GLU A 28 9.54 0.49 -14.63
CA GLU A 28 8.49 0.83 -15.61
C GLU A 28 7.56 1.91 -15.08
N LEU A 29 7.11 1.77 -13.84
CA LEU A 29 6.24 2.77 -13.25
C LEU A 29 6.96 4.12 -13.07
N ALA A 30 8.20 4.09 -12.59
CA ALA A 30 8.99 5.30 -12.43
C ALA A 30 9.22 6.02 -13.76
N ASP A 31 9.51 5.27 -14.81
CA ASP A 31 9.64 5.80 -16.16
C ASP A 31 8.36 6.49 -16.62
N ASN A 32 7.23 5.84 -16.44
CA ASN A 32 5.93 6.40 -16.81
C ASN A 32 5.59 7.68 -16.07
N MET A 33 6.14 7.84 -14.87
CA MET A 33 5.92 9.02 -14.04
C MET A 33 6.98 10.10 -14.25
N GLY A 34 8.08 9.78 -14.90
CA GLY A 34 9.20 10.71 -15.03
C GLY A 34 9.96 10.93 -13.74
N ILE A 35 10.02 9.92 -12.88
CA ILE A 35 10.76 9.97 -11.61
C ILE A 35 11.82 8.87 -11.57
N GLY A 36 12.75 8.98 -10.63
CA GLY A 36 13.76 7.95 -10.43
C GLY A 36 13.19 6.70 -9.74
N PRO A 37 13.69 5.49 -10.09
CA PRO A 37 13.22 4.26 -9.46
C PRO A 37 13.52 4.21 -7.97
N LYS A 38 14.62 4.83 -7.52
CA LYS A 38 14.95 4.90 -6.10
C LYS A 38 13.92 5.69 -5.30
N TYR A 39 13.43 6.78 -5.89
CA TYR A 39 12.40 7.59 -5.25
C TYR A 39 11.10 6.81 -5.13
N LEU A 40 10.70 6.11 -6.19
CA LEU A 40 9.51 5.26 -6.15
C LEU A 40 9.67 4.15 -5.10
N SER A 41 10.83 3.52 -5.06
CA SER A 41 11.11 2.50 -4.06
C SER A 41 10.98 3.05 -2.63
N SER A 42 11.46 4.27 -2.39
CA SER A 42 11.33 4.93 -1.09
C SER A 42 9.87 5.22 -0.75
N ILE A 43 9.06 5.61 -1.74
CA ILE A 43 7.61 5.80 -1.54
C ILE A 43 6.97 4.47 -1.12
N GLU A 44 7.25 3.40 -1.84
CA GLU A 44 6.65 2.08 -1.57
C GLU A 44 7.05 1.54 -0.20
N ARG A 45 8.24 1.90 0.29
CA ARG A 45 8.71 1.49 1.62
C ARG A 45 8.22 2.40 2.74
N GLY A 46 7.44 3.43 2.40
CA GLY A 46 6.92 4.36 3.40
C GLY A 46 7.93 5.31 3.98
N LYS A 47 9.04 5.54 3.27
CA LYS A 47 10.12 6.43 3.73
C LYS A 47 10.03 7.85 3.19
N GLU A 48 9.14 8.06 2.23
CA GLU A 48 8.93 9.38 1.65
C GLU A 48 7.54 9.88 1.96
N ASN A 49 7.40 11.20 2.00
CA ASN A 49 6.12 11.86 2.14
C ASN A 49 5.74 12.44 0.77
N PRO A 50 5.09 11.68 -0.09
CA PRO A 50 4.82 12.13 -1.45
C PRO A 50 3.89 13.34 -1.45
N THR A 51 4.19 14.28 -2.35
CA THR A 51 3.33 15.45 -2.53
C THR A 51 2.02 15.03 -3.20
N LEU A 52 1.03 15.90 -3.13
CA LEU A 52 -0.24 15.66 -3.82
C LEU A 52 0.01 15.45 -5.33
N ASN A 53 0.88 16.24 -5.93
CA ASN A 53 1.23 16.07 -7.35
C ASN A 53 1.79 14.68 -7.64
N THR A 54 2.65 14.18 -6.79
CA THR A 54 3.21 12.83 -6.94
C THR A 54 2.11 11.77 -6.84
N LEU A 55 1.18 11.92 -5.90
CA LEU A 55 0.05 11.00 -5.75
C LEU A 55 -0.86 11.02 -6.98
N ILE A 56 -1.10 12.20 -7.56
CA ILE A 56 -1.87 12.32 -8.79
C ILE A 56 -1.16 11.62 -9.95
N LYS A 57 0.15 11.83 -10.07
CA LYS A 57 0.95 11.15 -11.10
C LYS A 57 0.92 9.63 -10.92
N LEU A 58 0.98 9.16 -9.69
CA LEU A 58 0.85 7.73 -9.38
C LEU A 58 -0.49 7.19 -9.86
N SER A 59 -1.59 7.88 -9.54
CA SER A 59 -2.91 7.42 -9.96
C SER A 59 -3.04 7.38 -11.48
N GLN A 60 -2.51 8.36 -12.17
CA GLN A 60 -2.54 8.42 -13.63
C GLN A 60 -1.68 7.30 -14.25
N ALA A 61 -0.47 7.11 -13.76
CA ALA A 61 0.44 6.09 -14.29
C ALA A 61 -0.05 4.68 -14.01
N LEU A 62 -0.74 4.47 -12.89
CA LEU A 62 -1.34 3.18 -12.52
C LEU A 62 -2.72 2.98 -13.11
N ASP A 63 -3.29 4.02 -13.72
CA ASP A 63 -4.64 4.00 -14.29
C ASP A 63 -5.68 3.59 -13.24
N VAL A 64 -5.64 4.24 -12.10
CA VAL A 64 -6.61 4.07 -11.02
C VAL A 64 -7.04 5.44 -10.50
N ASP A 65 -8.18 5.48 -9.82
CA ASP A 65 -8.62 6.70 -9.16
C ASP A 65 -7.72 6.99 -7.96
N LEU A 66 -7.51 8.25 -7.68
CA LEU A 66 -6.74 8.66 -6.50
C LEU A 66 -7.31 8.05 -5.22
N GLY A 67 -8.64 7.91 -5.15
CA GLY A 67 -9.30 7.26 -4.03
C GLY A 67 -8.87 5.83 -3.79
N GLU A 68 -8.50 5.10 -4.84
CA GLU A 68 -8.02 3.73 -4.68
C GLU A 68 -6.67 3.66 -3.94
N ILE A 69 -5.83 4.67 -4.14
CA ILE A 69 -4.55 4.76 -3.42
C ILE A 69 -4.81 4.97 -1.92
N PHE A 70 -5.86 5.72 -1.59
CA PHE A 70 -6.22 6.01 -0.21
C PHE A 70 -7.21 5.01 0.40
N ALA A 71 -7.56 3.95 -0.30
CA ALA A 71 -8.60 3.01 0.15
C ALA A 71 -8.33 2.46 1.55
N VAL A 72 -7.06 2.22 1.89
CA VAL A 72 -6.68 1.70 3.21
C VAL A 72 -7.00 2.68 4.32
N VAL A 73 -6.84 3.99 4.06
CA VAL A 73 -7.07 5.02 5.08
C VAL A 73 -8.51 5.50 5.15
N GLN A 74 -9.34 5.09 4.19
CA GLN A 74 -10.77 5.42 4.20
C GLN A 74 -11.57 4.52 5.14
N ILE A 75 -10.97 3.44 5.65
CA ILE A 75 -11.66 2.50 6.53
C ILE A 75 -11.51 2.98 7.97
N GLU A 76 -12.46 3.79 8.42
CA GLU A 76 -12.44 4.36 9.77
C GLU A 76 -13.13 3.49 10.81
N ASP A 77 -14.09 2.69 10.40
CA ASP A 77 -14.84 1.83 11.31
C ASP A 77 -13.98 0.64 11.75
N VAL A 78 -13.73 0.55 13.05
CA VAL A 78 -12.89 -0.50 13.63
C VAL A 78 -13.44 -1.90 13.32
N THR A 79 -14.77 -2.06 13.39
CA THR A 79 -15.42 -3.34 13.12
C THR A 79 -15.22 -3.75 11.66
N LYS A 80 -15.38 -2.82 10.73
CA LYS A 80 -15.17 -3.09 9.31
C LYS A 80 -13.72 -3.46 9.03
N ARG A 81 -12.77 -2.75 9.63
CA ARG A 81 -11.34 -3.07 9.48
C ARG A 81 -11.02 -4.46 9.99
N LYS A 82 -11.56 -4.81 11.16
CA LYS A 82 -11.38 -6.13 11.74
C LYS A 82 -11.94 -7.22 10.82
N ASN A 83 -13.13 -7.00 10.28
CA ASN A 83 -13.77 -7.97 9.39
C ASN A 83 -12.99 -8.13 8.09
N LEU A 84 -12.43 -7.05 7.54
CA LEU A 84 -11.60 -7.12 6.35
C LEU A 84 -10.32 -7.91 6.59
N VAL A 85 -9.67 -7.70 7.73
CA VAL A 85 -8.48 -8.47 8.11
C VAL A 85 -8.83 -9.96 8.23
N LEU A 86 -9.95 -10.26 8.90
CA LEU A 86 -10.40 -11.66 9.04
C LEU A 86 -10.71 -12.30 7.70
N SER A 87 -11.30 -11.54 6.77
CA SER A 87 -11.56 -12.04 5.42
C SER A 87 -10.26 -12.42 4.70
N LEU A 88 -9.24 -11.58 4.80
CA LEU A 88 -7.94 -11.88 4.20
C LEU A 88 -7.33 -13.13 4.81
N ILE A 89 -7.43 -13.29 6.11
CA ILE A 89 -6.92 -14.46 6.82
C ILE A 89 -7.65 -15.72 6.34
N ASN A 90 -8.97 -15.65 6.17
CA ASN A 90 -9.77 -16.77 5.73
C ASN A 90 -9.45 -17.21 4.30
N GLU A 91 -8.99 -16.29 3.46
CA GLU A 91 -8.61 -16.60 2.08
C GLU A 91 -7.18 -17.11 1.95
N ALA A 92 -6.37 -16.92 2.99
CA ALA A 92 -4.95 -17.26 2.93
C ALA A 92 -4.71 -18.76 2.98
N ASP A 93 -3.72 -19.23 2.22
CA ASP A 93 -3.26 -20.61 2.33
C ASP A 93 -2.35 -20.81 3.54
N GLY A 94 -1.89 -22.03 3.78
CA GLY A 94 -1.08 -22.34 4.96
C GLY A 94 0.24 -21.56 5.05
N GLU A 95 0.89 -21.34 3.92
CA GLU A 95 2.15 -20.59 3.88
C GLU A 95 1.90 -19.11 4.13
N GLN A 96 0.88 -18.57 3.53
CA GLN A 96 0.48 -17.17 3.75
C GLN A 96 0.07 -16.92 5.19
N LEU A 97 -0.65 -17.87 5.81
CA LEU A 97 -1.01 -17.77 7.22
C LEU A 97 0.20 -17.76 8.13
N LYS A 98 1.22 -18.56 7.81
CA LYS A 98 2.45 -18.59 8.57
C LYS A 98 3.16 -17.23 8.53
N GLN A 99 3.24 -16.63 7.35
CA GLN A 99 3.82 -15.31 7.18
C GLN A 99 3.00 -14.23 7.87
N ALA A 100 1.68 -14.28 7.72
CA ALA A 100 0.75 -13.34 8.35
C ALA A 100 0.87 -13.39 9.87
N TYR A 101 0.96 -14.59 10.44
CA TYR A 101 1.14 -14.74 11.88
C TYR A 101 2.40 -14.04 12.37
N LYS A 102 3.52 -14.24 11.68
CA LYS A 102 4.79 -13.61 12.06
C LYS A 102 4.71 -12.09 12.05
N ILE A 103 4.11 -11.54 11.01
CA ILE A 103 3.96 -10.09 10.87
C ILE A 103 3.01 -9.53 11.92
N LEU A 104 1.83 -10.13 12.07
CA LEU A 104 0.84 -9.68 13.04
C LEU A 104 1.34 -9.81 14.47
N ALA A 105 2.04 -10.90 14.79
CA ALA A 105 2.61 -11.08 16.12
C ALA A 105 3.66 -10.01 16.42
N ALA A 106 4.48 -9.63 15.44
CA ALA A 106 5.47 -8.59 15.60
C ALA A 106 4.82 -7.20 15.83
N ILE A 107 3.67 -6.96 15.22
CA ILE A 107 2.96 -5.69 15.35
C ILE A 107 2.15 -5.63 16.65
N LEU A 108 1.48 -6.72 17.02
CA LEU A 108 0.51 -6.75 18.09
C LEU A 108 1.08 -7.15 19.46
N ARG A 109 2.26 -7.69 19.50
CA ARG A 109 2.95 -8.11 20.72
C ARG A 109 4.28 -7.37 20.86
#